data_6ed9da7cf46682a375b848c7ae43c2f5
#
_entry.id   6ed9da7cf46682a375b848c7ae43c2f5
#
_cell.length_a   1.000
_cell.length_b   1.000
_cell.length_c   1.000
_cell.angle_alpha   90.00
_cell.angle_beta   90.00
_cell.angle_gamma   90.00
#
_symmetry.space_group_name_H-M   'P 1'
#
loop_
_entity.id
_entity.type
_entity.pdbx_description
1 polymer ?
#
loop_
_entity_poly.entity_id
_entity_poly.type
_entity_poly.pdbx_seq_one_letter_code
_entity_poly.pdbx_strand_id
1 'polypeptide(L)'
;MLPGGGDKPLFLINPRGLLFQEITASNLIVCDLDGNVVAGTGELRKVAFIIHARIHLANPKAVAVLHVHPQYLTALSMIDRGRLELSHMNNLTLNDRIAYDDEATGAITLDEGDRYARVLGDKTILMMPGHGVTVVGPTIEEAFDELCGAERTAMYQITAMQTGQKLLKLPEHARRRHLGPIGDRWDSRLHLDAWRRILDKEEPDYAS
;
A
#
# COMPACT_ATOMS: atom_id res chain seq x y z
N MET A 1 -2.29 6.25 11.93
CA MET A 1 -2.64 6.46 13.38
C MET A 1 -2.62 7.93 13.68
N LEU A 2 -3.64 8.44 14.37
CA LEU A 2 -3.72 9.85 14.75
C LEU A 2 -3.05 10.06 16.13
N PRO A 3 -2.27 11.12 16.30
CA PRO A 3 -1.80 11.54 17.61
C PRO A 3 -3.00 12.08 18.44
N GLY A 4 -3.11 11.71 19.69
CA GLY A 4 -4.06 12.33 20.62
C GLY A 4 -5.33 11.53 20.95
N GLY A 5 -5.43 10.26 20.55
CA GLY A 5 -6.56 9.39 20.90
C GLY A 5 -6.62 8.93 22.38
N GLY A 6 -5.82 9.50 23.27
CA GLY A 6 -5.71 9.04 24.66
C GLY A 6 -5.24 7.59 24.73
N ASP A 7 -5.86 6.79 25.61
CA ASP A 7 -5.55 5.36 25.76
C ASP A 7 -6.07 4.50 24.60
N LYS A 8 -6.86 5.07 23.66
CA LYS A 8 -7.40 4.35 22.48
C LYS A 8 -6.82 4.92 21.20
N PRO A 9 -6.03 4.13 20.45
CA PRO A 9 -5.53 4.54 19.14
C PRO A 9 -6.67 4.83 18.17
N LEU A 10 -6.55 5.91 17.42
CA LEU A 10 -7.50 6.34 16.39
C LEU A 10 -6.81 6.38 15.02
N PHE A 11 -7.57 6.16 13.95
CA PHE A 11 -7.08 6.36 12.59
C PHE A 11 -8.15 6.94 11.67
N LEU A 12 -7.70 7.64 10.62
CA LEU A 12 -8.55 8.13 9.54
C LEU A 12 -8.73 7.04 8.51
N ILE A 13 -9.93 6.94 7.97
CA ILE A 13 -10.25 6.04 6.87
C ILE A 13 -11.30 6.68 5.96
N ASN A 14 -11.25 6.39 4.67
CA ASN A 14 -12.27 6.85 3.73
C ASN A 14 -13.62 6.13 3.97
N PRO A 15 -14.75 6.85 3.88
CA PRO A 15 -16.07 6.25 4.04
C PRO A 15 -16.42 5.31 2.88
N ARG A 16 -17.32 4.38 3.13
CA ARG A 16 -17.88 3.51 2.10
C ARG A 16 -18.79 4.29 1.15
N GLY A 17 -18.77 3.92 -0.13
CA GLY A 17 -19.73 4.38 -1.13
C GLY A 17 -19.29 5.58 -1.94
N LEU A 18 -18.12 6.14 -1.67
CA LEU A 18 -17.49 7.19 -2.46
C LEU A 18 -16.39 6.62 -3.37
N LEU A 19 -16.27 7.17 -4.56
CA LEU A 19 -15.10 6.97 -5.42
C LEU A 19 -13.90 7.73 -4.84
N PHE A 20 -12.69 7.34 -5.19
CA PHE A 20 -11.50 8.06 -4.71
C PHE A 20 -11.49 9.53 -5.10
N GLN A 21 -12.05 9.88 -6.28
CA GLN A 21 -12.19 11.27 -6.73
C GLN A 21 -13.19 12.09 -5.90
N GLU A 22 -14.05 11.45 -5.13
CA GLU A 22 -15.03 12.12 -4.26
C GLU A 22 -14.52 12.28 -2.82
N ILE A 23 -13.35 11.71 -2.52
CA ILE A 23 -12.77 11.78 -1.17
C ILE A 23 -12.09 13.13 -0.99
N THR A 24 -12.53 13.84 0.05
CA THR A 24 -11.93 15.10 0.52
C THR A 24 -11.46 14.96 1.97
N ALA A 25 -10.66 15.89 2.45
CA ALA A 25 -10.19 15.88 3.83
C ALA A 25 -11.36 15.90 4.84
N SER A 26 -12.43 16.63 4.54
CA SER A 26 -13.60 16.80 5.41
C SER A 26 -14.54 15.59 5.45
N ASN A 27 -14.52 14.71 4.44
CA ASN A 27 -15.39 13.54 4.42
C ASN A 27 -14.72 12.25 4.93
N LEU A 28 -13.46 12.34 5.36
CA LEU A 28 -12.82 11.22 6.05
C LEU A 28 -13.48 10.97 7.40
N ILE A 29 -13.57 9.70 7.78
CA ILE A 29 -14.07 9.29 9.10
C ILE A 29 -12.93 8.90 10.03
N VAL A 30 -13.10 9.20 11.32
CA VAL A 30 -12.19 8.77 12.38
C VAL A 30 -12.82 7.56 13.06
N CYS A 31 -12.08 6.48 13.17
CA CYS A 31 -12.52 5.30 13.91
C CYS A 31 -11.47 4.82 14.91
N ASP A 32 -11.93 4.08 15.92
CA ASP A 32 -11.08 3.35 16.85
C ASP A 32 -10.77 1.93 16.30
N LEU A 33 -9.91 1.20 17.01
CA LEU A 33 -9.53 -0.16 16.62
C LEU A 33 -10.62 -1.23 16.89
N ASP A 34 -11.73 -0.84 17.54
CA ASP A 34 -12.92 -1.68 17.75
C ASP A 34 -13.95 -1.50 16.63
N GLY A 35 -13.74 -0.54 15.72
CA GLY A 35 -14.63 -0.25 14.59
C GLY A 35 -15.74 0.74 14.90
N ASN A 36 -15.64 1.49 16.01
CA ASN A 36 -16.56 2.56 16.29
C ASN A 36 -16.14 3.83 15.54
N VAL A 37 -17.08 4.44 14.83
CA VAL A 37 -16.88 5.78 14.25
C VAL A 37 -16.95 6.82 15.36
N VAL A 38 -15.84 7.53 15.58
CA VAL A 38 -15.67 8.52 16.65
C VAL A 38 -15.97 9.94 16.15
N ALA A 39 -15.63 10.20 14.89
CA ALA A 39 -15.91 11.48 14.23
C ALA A 39 -16.07 11.31 12.72
N GLY A 40 -16.68 12.31 12.08
CA GLY A 40 -17.04 12.27 10.66
C GLY A 40 -18.40 11.63 10.43
N THR A 41 -18.82 11.62 9.15
CA THR A 41 -20.11 11.06 8.72
C THR A 41 -19.87 10.03 7.61
N GLY A 42 -20.48 8.86 7.71
CA GLY A 42 -20.38 7.81 6.70
C GLY A 42 -20.33 6.40 7.32
N GLU A 43 -20.37 5.42 6.45
CA GLU A 43 -20.30 4.01 6.84
C GLU A 43 -18.87 3.49 6.74
N LEU A 44 -18.48 2.69 7.72
CA LEU A 44 -17.21 1.97 7.71
C LEU A 44 -17.37 0.66 6.92
N ARG A 45 -16.53 0.44 5.92
CA ARG A 45 -16.50 -0.83 5.21
C ARG A 45 -15.76 -1.87 6.06
N LYS A 46 -16.45 -2.91 6.52
CA LYS A 46 -15.90 -3.94 7.43
C LYS A 46 -14.58 -4.54 6.94
N VAL A 47 -14.48 -4.92 5.67
CA VAL A 47 -13.26 -5.51 5.09
C VAL A 47 -12.08 -4.52 5.15
N ALA A 48 -12.30 -3.28 4.74
CA ALA A 48 -11.27 -2.23 4.81
C ALA A 48 -10.83 -2.01 6.27
N PHE A 49 -11.81 -1.88 7.18
CA PHE A 49 -11.53 -1.72 8.61
C PHE A 49 -10.63 -2.84 9.15
N ILE A 50 -10.95 -4.10 8.85
CA ILE A 50 -10.18 -5.26 9.34
C ILE A 50 -8.72 -5.16 8.89
N ILE A 51 -8.48 -4.89 7.61
CA ILE A 51 -7.11 -4.77 7.06
C ILE A 51 -6.36 -3.64 7.79
N HIS A 52 -6.94 -2.44 7.81
CA HIS A 52 -6.30 -1.27 8.40
C HIS A 52 -6.07 -1.42 9.92
N ALA A 53 -7.11 -1.76 10.67
CA ALA A 53 -7.05 -1.84 12.12
C ALA A 53 -6.03 -2.88 12.61
N ARG A 54 -6.03 -4.08 12.00
CA ARG A 54 -5.12 -5.15 12.44
C ARG A 54 -3.66 -4.88 12.09
N ILE A 55 -3.39 -4.25 10.94
CA ILE A 55 -2.04 -3.83 10.55
C ILE A 55 -1.56 -2.68 11.45
N HIS A 56 -2.38 -1.65 11.68
CA HIS A 56 -2.03 -0.55 12.59
C HIS A 56 -1.74 -1.04 14.02
N LEU A 57 -2.53 -2.01 14.50
CA LEU A 57 -2.36 -2.58 15.84
C LEU A 57 -1.05 -3.38 15.95
N ALA A 58 -0.73 -4.18 14.94
CA ALA A 58 0.43 -5.08 14.97
C ALA A 58 1.75 -4.38 14.65
N ASN A 59 1.73 -3.28 13.88
CA ASN A 59 2.92 -2.60 13.42
C ASN A 59 2.87 -1.09 13.74
N PRO A 60 3.49 -0.64 14.84
CA PRO A 60 3.51 0.79 15.21
C PRO A 60 4.19 1.69 14.16
N LYS A 61 5.02 1.13 13.27
CA LYS A 61 5.66 1.87 12.17
C LYS A 61 4.74 2.04 10.95
N ALA A 62 3.66 1.27 10.86
CA ALA A 62 2.64 1.44 9.83
C ALA A 62 1.69 2.59 10.20
N VAL A 63 2.20 3.83 10.16
CA VAL A 63 1.41 5.04 10.42
C VAL A 63 0.44 5.29 9.28
N ALA A 64 0.86 5.06 8.04
CA ALA A 64 0.02 5.05 6.85
C ALA A 64 -0.18 3.61 6.36
N VAL A 65 -1.40 3.27 5.97
CA VAL A 65 -1.78 1.99 5.35
C VAL A 65 -2.61 2.30 4.12
N LEU A 66 -2.15 1.85 2.96
CA LEU A 66 -2.83 1.97 1.67
C LEU A 66 -3.23 0.56 1.22
N HIS A 67 -4.53 0.29 1.14
CA HIS A 67 -5.04 -0.95 0.56
C HIS A 67 -5.81 -0.63 -0.72
N VAL A 68 -5.30 -1.10 -1.85
CA VAL A 68 -5.82 -0.78 -3.18
C VAL A 68 -5.71 -1.98 -4.13
N HIS A 69 -6.46 -1.90 -5.25
CA HIS A 69 -6.42 -2.88 -6.33
C HIS A 69 -5.86 -2.24 -7.61
N PRO A 70 -4.59 -1.82 -7.65
CA PRO A 70 -4.02 -1.20 -8.84
C PRO A 70 -3.87 -2.25 -9.94
N GLN A 71 -3.93 -1.81 -11.19
CA GLN A 71 -4.15 -2.68 -12.34
C GLN A 71 -3.10 -3.81 -12.46
N TYR A 72 -1.83 -3.48 -12.37
CA TYR A 72 -0.75 -4.43 -12.67
C TYR A 72 -0.36 -5.28 -11.46
N LEU A 73 -0.33 -4.72 -10.26
CA LEU A 73 -0.13 -5.52 -9.04
C LEU A 73 -1.28 -6.50 -8.83
N THR A 74 -2.53 -6.06 -9.08
CA THR A 74 -3.69 -6.95 -9.01
C THR A 74 -3.61 -8.04 -10.07
N ALA A 75 -3.29 -7.69 -11.33
CA ALA A 75 -3.11 -8.68 -12.38
C ALA A 75 -2.01 -9.70 -12.03
N LEU A 76 -0.90 -9.24 -11.46
CA LEU A 76 0.17 -10.11 -11.00
C LEU A 76 -0.29 -11.03 -9.86
N SER A 77 -1.10 -10.53 -8.94
CA SER A 77 -1.64 -11.31 -7.82
C SER A 77 -2.62 -12.42 -8.26
N MET A 78 -3.18 -12.32 -9.47
CA MET A 78 -4.07 -13.32 -10.06
C MET A 78 -3.32 -14.48 -10.74
N ILE A 79 -2.00 -14.35 -10.90
CA ILE A 79 -1.15 -15.42 -11.46
C ILE A 79 -0.79 -16.38 -10.31
N ASP A 80 -0.91 -17.69 -10.56
CA ASP A 80 -0.49 -18.69 -9.57
C ASP A 80 0.96 -18.43 -9.13
N ARG A 81 1.14 -18.16 -7.83
CA ARG A 81 2.43 -17.75 -7.23
C ARG A 81 3.09 -16.57 -7.96
N GLY A 82 2.27 -15.64 -8.48
CA GLY A 82 2.77 -14.42 -9.10
C GLY A 82 3.62 -13.60 -8.13
N ARG A 83 4.83 -13.28 -8.56
CA ARG A 83 5.83 -12.53 -7.75
C ARG A 83 6.44 -11.43 -8.61
N LEU A 84 6.81 -10.34 -7.96
CA LEU A 84 7.63 -9.33 -8.61
C LEU A 84 9.05 -9.88 -8.83
N GLU A 85 9.45 -9.95 -10.09
CA GLU A 85 10.78 -10.41 -10.50
C GLU A 85 11.77 -9.24 -10.50
N LEU A 86 12.96 -9.44 -9.94
CA LEU A 86 14.01 -8.43 -9.93
C LEU A 86 14.71 -8.33 -11.30
N SER A 87 13.95 -7.94 -12.32
CA SER A 87 14.38 -7.86 -13.72
C SER A 87 14.61 -6.43 -14.22
N HIS A 88 14.33 -5.43 -13.40
CA HIS A 88 14.49 -4.01 -13.72
C HIS A 88 15.28 -3.29 -12.63
N MET A 89 16.12 -2.32 -12.98
CA MET A 89 17.01 -1.66 -12.03
C MET A 89 16.27 -0.95 -10.90
N ASN A 90 15.13 -0.31 -11.21
CA ASN A 90 14.37 0.43 -10.20
C ASN A 90 13.63 -0.50 -9.22
N ASN A 91 13.32 -1.74 -9.60
CA ASN A 91 12.63 -2.66 -8.70
C ASN A 91 13.57 -3.33 -7.68
N LEU A 92 14.86 -3.15 -7.82
CA LEU A 92 15.81 -3.63 -6.82
C LEU A 92 15.62 -2.95 -5.46
N THR A 93 15.05 -1.75 -5.44
CA THR A 93 14.69 -1.06 -4.19
C THR A 93 13.57 -1.76 -3.42
N LEU A 94 12.77 -2.57 -4.11
CA LEU A 94 11.69 -3.37 -3.53
C LEU A 94 12.16 -4.73 -2.98
N ASN A 95 13.45 -5.06 -3.19
CA ASN A 95 14.01 -6.30 -2.68
C ASN A 95 13.85 -6.36 -1.15
N ASP A 96 13.42 -7.52 -0.67
CA ASP A 96 13.15 -7.78 0.74
C ASP A 96 12.07 -6.91 1.40
N ARG A 97 11.32 -6.10 0.63
CA ARG A 97 10.22 -5.27 1.14
C ARG A 97 8.85 -5.89 0.92
N ILE A 98 8.76 -6.95 0.12
CA ILE A 98 7.49 -7.54 -0.27
C ILE A 98 7.25 -8.84 0.50
N ALA A 99 6.13 -8.91 1.17
CA ALA A 99 5.55 -10.13 1.70
C ALA A 99 4.47 -10.64 0.73
N TYR A 100 4.30 -11.95 0.68
CA TYR A 100 3.28 -12.58 -0.14
C TYR A 100 2.40 -13.45 0.74
N ASP A 101 1.11 -13.18 0.73
CA ASP A 101 0.15 -14.09 1.31
C ASP A 101 -0.11 -15.23 0.31
N ASP A 102 -0.03 -16.45 0.75
CA ASP A 102 -0.28 -17.62 -0.11
C ASP A 102 -1.69 -18.19 0.07
N GLU A 103 -2.49 -17.59 0.96
CA GLU A 103 -3.88 -17.98 1.20
C GLU A 103 -4.84 -17.01 0.53
N ALA A 104 -5.53 -17.47 -0.53
CA ALA A 104 -6.51 -16.68 -1.26
C ALA A 104 -7.85 -16.57 -0.50
N THR A 105 -7.84 -15.86 0.63
CA THR A 105 -9.04 -15.59 1.44
C THR A 105 -9.34 -14.10 1.49
N GLY A 106 -10.58 -13.73 1.83
CA GLY A 106 -10.93 -12.32 2.04
C GLY A 106 -10.61 -11.84 3.44
N ALA A 107 -10.63 -10.53 3.68
CA ALA A 107 -10.50 -9.93 5.01
C ALA A 107 -11.88 -9.82 5.68
N ILE A 108 -12.55 -10.95 5.92
CA ILE A 108 -13.90 -10.97 6.45
C ILE A 108 -13.92 -11.09 7.99
N THR A 109 -12.87 -11.70 8.54
CA THR A 109 -12.71 -11.94 9.98
C THR A 109 -11.48 -11.24 10.56
N LEU A 110 -11.47 -11.01 11.87
CA LEU A 110 -10.31 -10.44 12.55
C LEU A 110 -9.08 -11.36 12.46
N ASP A 111 -9.29 -12.68 12.48
CA ASP A 111 -8.20 -13.67 12.36
C ASP A 111 -7.48 -13.56 11.00
N GLU A 112 -8.23 -13.29 9.92
CA GLU A 112 -7.65 -13.02 8.60
C GLU A 112 -6.84 -11.72 8.60
N GLY A 113 -7.33 -10.67 9.24
CA GLY A 113 -6.61 -9.44 9.43
C GLY A 113 -5.30 -9.64 10.23
N ASP A 114 -5.35 -10.46 11.29
CA ASP A 114 -4.16 -10.83 12.07
C ASP A 114 -3.17 -11.65 11.24
N ARG A 115 -3.66 -12.51 10.36
CA ARG A 115 -2.81 -13.25 9.42
C ARG A 115 -2.10 -12.29 8.47
N TYR A 116 -2.81 -11.34 7.86
CA TYR A 116 -2.20 -10.31 7.00
C TYR A 116 -1.13 -9.53 7.73
N ALA A 117 -1.39 -9.11 8.96
CA ALA A 117 -0.39 -8.41 9.78
C ALA A 117 0.85 -9.27 10.07
N ARG A 118 0.65 -10.56 10.37
CA ARG A 118 1.77 -11.50 10.59
C ARG A 118 2.56 -11.77 9.32
N VAL A 119 1.89 -11.96 8.18
CA VAL A 119 2.54 -12.20 6.88
C VAL A 119 3.33 -10.97 6.44
N LEU A 120 2.76 -9.77 6.60
CA LEU A 120 3.45 -8.51 6.32
C LEU A 120 4.72 -8.39 7.18
N GLY A 121 4.64 -8.66 8.49
CA GLY A 121 5.78 -8.62 9.40
C GLY A 121 6.48 -7.26 9.39
N ASP A 122 7.78 -7.28 9.09
CA ASP A 122 8.63 -6.09 8.98
C ASP A 122 8.69 -5.49 7.56
N LYS A 123 7.96 -6.08 6.61
CA LYS A 123 7.90 -5.64 5.22
C LYS A 123 6.97 -4.44 5.08
N THR A 124 7.05 -3.79 3.93
CA THR A 124 6.23 -2.59 3.63
C THR A 124 5.13 -2.87 2.61
N ILE A 125 5.22 -3.97 1.87
CA ILE A 125 4.25 -4.35 0.85
C ILE A 125 3.74 -5.76 1.15
N LEU A 126 2.43 -5.96 1.16
CA LEU A 126 1.76 -7.25 1.21
C LEU A 126 1.02 -7.49 -0.10
N MET A 127 1.45 -8.46 -0.87
CA MET A 127 0.71 -8.97 -2.04
C MET A 127 -0.33 -9.98 -1.58
N MET A 128 -1.58 -9.73 -1.96
CA MET A 128 -2.75 -10.53 -1.57
C MET A 128 -3.28 -11.27 -2.80
N PRO A 129 -3.22 -12.62 -2.86
CA PRO A 129 -3.52 -13.38 -4.07
C PRO A 129 -4.97 -13.20 -4.50
N GLY A 130 -5.17 -12.90 -5.80
CA GLY A 130 -6.48 -12.66 -6.40
C GLY A 130 -7.26 -11.48 -5.82
N HIS A 131 -6.58 -10.57 -5.08
CA HIS A 131 -7.23 -9.47 -4.38
C HIS A 131 -6.61 -8.12 -4.75
N GLY A 132 -5.37 -7.89 -4.39
CA GLY A 132 -4.69 -6.61 -4.58
C GLY A 132 -3.44 -6.50 -3.72
N VAL A 133 -3.19 -5.30 -3.21
CA VAL A 133 -1.99 -5.01 -2.44
C VAL A 133 -2.31 -4.14 -1.22
N THR A 134 -1.56 -4.34 -0.14
CA THR A 134 -1.50 -3.40 0.98
C THR A 134 -0.08 -2.89 1.13
N VAL A 135 0.08 -1.57 1.19
CA VAL A 135 1.37 -0.90 1.38
C VAL A 135 1.33 -0.10 2.66
N VAL A 136 2.39 -0.17 3.45
CA VAL A 136 2.50 0.54 4.72
C VAL A 136 3.74 1.41 4.76
N GLY A 137 3.66 2.50 5.52
CA GLY A 137 4.80 3.39 5.71
C GLY A 137 4.73 4.18 7.00
N PRO A 138 5.86 4.73 7.47
CA PRO A 138 5.90 5.64 8.60
C PRO A 138 5.28 6.99 8.27
N THR A 139 5.14 7.32 6.98
CA THR A 139 4.44 8.51 6.46
C THR A 139 3.60 8.15 5.25
N ILE A 140 2.64 9.00 4.91
CA ILE A 140 1.81 8.82 3.71
C ILE A 140 2.65 8.96 2.43
N GLU A 141 3.62 9.84 2.44
CA GLU A 141 4.54 10.08 1.33
C GLU A 141 5.34 8.82 0.99
N GLU A 142 5.87 8.15 2.00
CA GLU A 142 6.64 6.91 1.81
C GLU A 142 5.75 5.76 1.31
N ALA A 143 4.58 5.58 1.92
CA ALA A 143 3.65 4.53 1.50
C ALA A 143 3.14 4.77 0.06
N PHE A 144 2.83 6.02 -0.30
CA PHE A 144 2.37 6.39 -1.64
C PHE A 144 3.46 6.17 -2.70
N ASP A 145 4.67 6.64 -2.43
CA ASP A 145 5.79 6.49 -3.36
C ASP A 145 6.14 5.02 -3.60
N GLU A 146 6.14 4.22 -2.53
CA GLU A 146 6.40 2.78 -2.63
C GLU A 146 5.30 2.05 -3.40
N LEU A 147 4.03 2.40 -3.19
CA LEU A 147 2.90 1.87 -3.97
C LEU A 147 3.07 2.20 -5.47
N CYS A 148 3.36 3.44 -5.80
CA CYS A 148 3.57 3.86 -7.19
C CYS A 148 4.76 3.15 -7.83
N GLY A 149 5.85 2.97 -7.09
CA GLY A 149 7.04 2.24 -7.54
C GLY A 149 6.76 0.77 -7.81
N ALA A 150 6.02 0.12 -6.91
CA ALA A 150 5.63 -1.27 -7.03
C ALA A 150 4.67 -1.49 -8.23
N GLU A 151 3.65 -0.65 -8.38
CA GLU A 151 2.71 -0.72 -9.50
C GLU A 151 3.40 -0.51 -10.84
N ARG A 152 4.31 0.46 -10.95
CA ARG A 152 5.10 0.69 -12.16
C ARG A 152 6.00 -0.50 -12.48
N THR A 153 6.59 -1.13 -11.46
CA THR A 153 7.39 -2.34 -11.61
C THR A 153 6.55 -3.50 -12.14
N ALA A 154 5.37 -3.72 -11.56
CA ALA A 154 4.42 -4.73 -12.03
C ALA A 154 3.98 -4.47 -13.48
N MET A 155 3.73 -3.20 -13.84
CA MET A 155 3.41 -2.80 -15.21
C MET A 155 4.50 -3.22 -16.20
N TYR A 156 5.76 -2.94 -15.91
CA TYR A 156 6.88 -3.32 -16.78
C TYR A 156 7.00 -4.84 -16.89
N GLN A 157 6.87 -5.55 -15.76
CA GLN A 157 6.94 -7.01 -15.74
C GLN A 157 5.82 -7.64 -16.57
N ILE A 158 4.56 -7.28 -16.33
CA ILE A 158 3.40 -7.81 -17.06
C ILE A 158 3.53 -7.51 -18.56
N THR A 159 3.92 -6.27 -18.91
CA THR A 159 4.13 -5.88 -20.31
C THR A 159 5.23 -6.72 -20.98
N ALA A 160 6.35 -6.94 -20.29
CA ALA A 160 7.41 -7.79 -20.79
C ALA A 160 6.98 -9.27 -20.94
N MET A 161 6.20 -9.78 -19.98
CA MET A 161 5.68 -11.16 -20.03
C MET A 161 4.74 -11.40 -21.21
N GLN A 162 4.02 -10.40 -21.68
CA GLN A 162 3.14 -10.49 -22.86
C GLN A 162 3.90 -10.84 -24.14
N THR A 163 5.20 -10.62 -24.20
CA THR A 163 6.03 -11.03 -25.36
C THR A 163 6.29 -12.53 -25.43
N GLY A 164 5.97 -13.31 -24.39
CA GLY A 164 6.32 -14.72 -24.25
C GLY A 164 7.81 -14.97 -24.01
N GLN A 165 8.64 -13.92 -23.93
CA GLN A 165 10.07 -14.04 -23.67
C GLN A 165 10.35 -14.18 -22.18
N LYS A 166 11.49 -14.81 -21.84
CA LYS A 166 11.94 -14.89 -20.45
C LYS A 166 12.39 -13.52 -19.95
N LEU A 167 12.00 -13.19 -18.72
CA LEU A 167 12.48 -11.98 -18.07
C LEU A 167 13.99 -12.03 -17.85
N LEU A 168 14.63 -10.87 -17.99
CA LEU A 168 16.05 -10.71 -17.70
C LEU A 168 16.31 -10.96 -16.21
N LYS A 169 17.30 -11.81 -15.91
CA LYS A 169 17.84 -11.91 -14.56
C LYS A 169 19.02 -10.94 -14.42
N LEU A 170 18.84 -9.92 -13.58
CA LEU A 170 19.91 -8.97 -13.31
C LEU A 170 21.11 -9.68 -12.64
N PRO A 171 22.34 -9.40 -13.10
CA PRO A 171 23.53 -10.01 -12.52
C PRO A 171 23.73 -9.54 -11.06
N GLU A 172 24.32 -10.39 -10.24
CA GLU A 172 24.48 -10.16 -8.81
C GLU A 172 25.21 -8.84 -8.48
N HIS A 173 26.22 -8.46 -9.27
CA HIS A 173 26.94 -7.20 -9.06
C HIS A 173 26.05 -5.96 -9.28
N ALA A 174 25.08 -6.02 -10.22
CA ALA A 174 24.13 -4.95 -10.44
C ALA A 174 23.13 -4.88 -9.28
N ARG A 175 22.68 -6.04 -8.80
CA ARG A 175 21.78 -6.14 -7.64
C ARG A 175 22.42 -5.52 -6.40
N ARG A 176 23.67 -5.90 -6.06
CA ARG A 176 24.39 -5.39 -4.87
C ARG A 176 24.61 -3.88 -4.90
N ARG A 177 24.84 -3.29 -6.08
CA ARG A 177 25.01 -1.84 -6.23
C ARG A 177 23.77 -1.05 -5.81
N HIS A 178 22.57 -1.62 -6.01
CA HIS A 178 21.29 -0.98 -5.74
C HIS A 178 20.69 -1.37 -4.39
N LEU A 179 21.22 -2.41 -3.74
CA LEU A 179 20.81 -2.83 -2.40
C LEU A 179 21.52 -2.05 -1.27
N GLY A 180 22.48 -1.19 -1.62
CA GLY A 180 23.10 -0.28 -0.65
C GLY A 180 22.07 0.72 -0.10
N PRO A 181 22.38 1.38 1.02
CA PRO A 181 21.50 2.39 1.59
C PRO A 181 21.18 3.41 0.50
N ILE A 182 19.88 3.57 0.22
CA ILE A 182 19.37 4.52 -0.79
C ILE A 182 19.75 5.94 -0.40
N GLY A 183 20.11 6.14 0.88
CA GLY A 183 20.65 7.39 1.41
C GLY A 183 19.79 8.59 1.04
N ASP A 184 20.37 9.77 1.09
CA ASP A 184 19.72 11.07 0.80
C ASP A 184 19.26 11.26 -0.65
N ARG A 185 19.32 10.22 -1.48
CA ARG A 185 18.95 10.30 -2.92
C ARG A 185 17.48 10.18 -3.21
N TRP A 186 16.70 9.67 -2.24
CA TRP A 186 15.28 9.42 -2.44
C TRP A 186 14.46 10.15 -1.39
N ASP A 187 13.79 11.21 -1.81
CA ASP A 187 12.84 11.94 -0.98
C ASP A 187 11.42 11.67 -1.52
N SER A 188 10.70 10.77 -0.85
CA SER A 188 9.34 10.40 -1.20
C SER A 188 8.36 11.58 -1.18
N ARG A 189 8.68 12.64 -0.41
CA ARG A 189 7.87 13.86 -0.38
C ARG A 189 7.80 14.54 -1.73
N LEU A 190 8.90 14.54 -2.49
CA LEU A 190 8.95 15.18 -3.81
C LEU A 190 7.92 14.60 -4.78
N HIS A 191 7.65 13.29 -4.70
CA HIS A 191 6.68 12.62 -5.55
C HIS A 191 5.24 13.03 -5.16
N LEU A 192 4.90 12.94 -3.88
CA LEU A 192 3.56 13.34 -3.41
C LEU A 192 3.32 14.83 -3.62
N ASP A 193 4.33 15.69 -3.38
CA ASP A 193 4.22 17.13 -3.62
C ASP A 193 4.04 17.47 -5.11
N ALA A 194 4.61 16.66 -6.01
CA ALA A 194 4.34 16.80 -7.44
C ALA A 194 2.87 16.55 -7.77
N TRP A 195 2.27 15.51 -7.19
CA TRP A 195 0.85 15.22 -7.33
C TRP A 195 -0.03 16.30 -6.68
N ARG A 196 0.33 16.78 -5.48
CA ARG A 196 -0.37 17.90 -4.84
C ARG A 196 -0.45 19.13 -5.75
N ARG A 197 0.68 19.50 -6.38
CA ARG A 197 0.68 20.64 -7.33
C ARG A 197 -0.23 20.44 -8.55
N ILE A 198 -0.48 19.20 -8.96
CA ILE A 198 -1.44 18.88 -10.02
C ILE A 198 -2.86 19.01 -9.47
N LEU A 199 -3.15 18.37 -8.35
CA LEU A 199 -4.47 18.39 -7.70
C LEU A 199 -4.90 19.81 -7.30
N ASP A 200 -3.97 20.64 -6.81
CA ASP A 200 -4.25 22.06 -6.49
C ASP A 200 -4.79 22.85 -7.70
N LYS A 201 -4.49 22.39 -8.92
CA LYS A 201 -4.97 23.03 -10.15
C LYS A 201 -6.21 22.37 -10.73
N GLU A 202 -6.29 21.06 -10.67
CA GLU A 202 -7.31 20.26 -11.36
C GLU A 202 -8.48 19.90 -10.47
N GLU A 203 -8.23 19.62 -9.18
CA GLU A 203 -9.20 19.16 -8.20
C GLU A 203 -8.95 19.79 -6.81
N PRO A 204 -8.99 21.16 -6.68
CA PRO A 204 -8.57 21.85 -5.45
C PRO A 204 -9.42 21.54 -4.22
N ASP A 205 -10.60 20.98 -4.40
CA ASP A 205 -11.55 20.60 -3.36
C ASP A 205 -11.13 19.36 -2.55
N TYR A 206 -10.12 18.63 -2.99
CA TYR A 206 -9.61 17.47 -2.24
C TYR A 206 -9.16 17.83 -0.81
N ALA A 207 -8.74 19.06 -0.59
CA ALA A 207 -8.27 19.57 0.70
C ALA A 207 -9.38 20.22 1.56
N SER A 208 -10.64 20.26 1.06
CA SER A 208 -11.76 20.87 1.76
C SER A 208 -12.25 20.07 2.97
#